data_603bbd13b9c3cd892c8ce994892da257
#
_entry.id   603bbd13b9c3cd892c8ce994892da257
#
_cell.length_a   1.000
_cell.length_b   1.000
_cell.length_c   1.000
_cell.angle_alpha   90.00
_cell.angle_beta   90.00
_cell.angle_gamma   90.00
#
_symmetry.space_group_name_H-M   'P 1'
#
loop_
_entity.id
_entity.type
_entity.pdbx_description
1 polymer ?
#
loop_
_entity_poly.entity_id
_entity_poly.type
_entity_poly.pdbx_seq_one_letter_code
_entity_poly.pdbx_strand_id
1 'polypeptide(L)'
;MSVIVSDVTNGDIIAMDSFPKYDNNNPTVPLDNNAIKEFENLDEKEKLKKIFSMWRNPAVSDVYEPGSVFKLITASSSLEEKTDTLDSTFFCNGFIRDIPGVTLRCFNWQNPHGKETFTEALDNSCNPAFVQMVRHLGKEKFYRYINGFGFGNKTGINLPGESNGKIPKSLSDIGAAELATMSYGHGISVTPIQMIMAANAVVNGGYLLEPQINVKNVEKDSDNKIKIKENEAIVKNQIISKETSDKMRVLMEHGVTDGIVNKVYSNNVRIGGKSGTTIKAVNGKYDDKKTVASLYIAFPIENPKYSILIVFDEPKANSGGTSVCAPLAKKLAEEIAEYKQLTKKNDNNGIVRKTKVPDVRGLTLEYATELLKGQYLNYSIDSSASPKSIVTRQSEDPEKSLVEGSTVKLTVSDDEDTKLRVVDFSKMSYQQAIDVANKMGYKYKTSGGKGKFVSSNKEIGSYISKDEEIVLTFED
;
A
#
# COMPACT_ATOMS: atom_id res chain seq x y z
N MET A 1 14.64 -0.97 9.64
CA MET A 1 13.58 -0.10 9.10
C MET A 1 14.21 1.10 8.41
N SER A 2 13.70 1.48 7.25
CA SER A 2 14.06 2.76 6.62
C SER A 2 12.79 3.51 6.24
N VAL A 3 12.79 4.82 6.42
CA VAL A 3 11.71 5.73 6.03
C VAL A 3 12.33 6.87 5.22
N ILE A 4 11.78 7.13 4.04
CA ILE A 4 12.20 8.23 3.18
C ILE A 4 10.96 9.06 2.84
N VAL A 5 11.06 10.37 3.01
CA VAL A 5 10.07 11.36 2.57
C VAL A 5 10.72 12.22 1.50
N SER A 6 10.10 12.30 0.32
CA SER A 6 10.64 13.04 -0.83
C SER A 6 9.62 14.03 -1.37
N ASP A 7 10.11 15.17 -1.85
CA ASP A 7 9.35 16.04 -2.76
C ASP A 7 9.36 15.42 -4.16
N VAL A 8 8.19 15.06 -4.65
CA VAL A 8 7.99 14.37 -5.93
C VAL A 8 8.30 15.29 -7.12
N THR A 9 8.25 16.61 -6.92
CA THR A 9 8.35 17.61 -8.00
C THR A 9 9.78 17.98 -8.35
N ASN A 10 10.71 17.88 -7.38
CA ASN A 10 12.10 18.34 -7.57
C ASN A 10 13.16 17.31 -7.14
N GLY A 11 12.73 16.20 -6.48
CA GLY A 11 13.65 15.13 -6.04
C GLY A 11 14.30 15.40 -4.67
N ASP A 12 13.91 16.47 -3.97
CA ASP A 12 14.44 16.74 -2.63
C ASP A 12 14.06 15.62 -1.64
N ILE A 13 15.02 15.18 -0.87
CA ILE A 13 14.82 14.28 0.25
C ILE A 13 14.53 15.11 1.50
N ILE A 14 13.26 15.24 1.84
CA ILE A 14 12.78 16.06 2.96
C ILE A 14 13.15 15.44 4.30
N ALA A 15 13.08 14.10 4.38
CA ALA A 15 13.50 13.35 5.55
C ALA A 15 13.96 11.95 5.14
N MET A 16 14.99 11.47 5.81
CA MET A 16 15.49 10.11 5.67
C MET A 16 15.90 9.62 7.05
N ASP A 17 15.28 8.53 7.50
CA ASP A 17 15.57 7.96 8.80
C ASP A 17 15.65 6.44 8.74
N SER A 18 16.45 5.86 9.64
CA SER A 18 16.59 4.41 9.74
C SER A 18 16.71 3.96 11.20
N PHE A 19 16.31 2.71 11.44
CA PHE A 19 16.42 2.09 12.75
C PHE A 19 17.05 0.68 12.60
N PRO A 20 17.95 0.29 13.50
CA PRO A 20 18.42 0.99 14.70
C PRO A 20 19.26 2.24 14.40
N LYS A 21 19.28 3.17 15.35
CA LYS A 21 20.07 4.40 15.31
C LYS A 21 21.34 4.28 16.14
N TYR A 22 22.21 5.28 16.02
CA TYR A 22 23.32 5.52 16.95
C TYR A 22 23.31 6.99 17.41
N ASP A 23 23.97 7.29 18.51
CA ASP A 23 24.14 8.66 18.99
C ASP A 23 25.32 9.32 18.28
N ASN A 24 25.09 10.42 17.56
CA ASN A 24 26.16 11.18 16.90
C ASN A 24 27.20 11.76 17.86
N ASN A 25 26.84 11.97 19.14
CA ASN A 25 27.79 12.42 20.17
C ASN A 25 28.61 11.27 20.74
N ASN A 26 28.14 10.03 20.58
CA ASN A 26 28.83 8.81 21.02
C ASN A 26 28.73 7.70 19.95
N PRO A 27 29.30 7.92 18.76
CA PRO A 27 29.02 7.13 17.56
C PRO A 27 29.58 5.70 17.61
N THR A 28 30.47 5.41 18.56
CA THR A 28 31.16 4.10 18.70
C THR A 28 30.48 3.14 19.65
N VAL A 29 29.36 3.58 20.31
CA VAL A 29 28.64 2.77 21.30
C VAL A 29 27.20 2.54 20.85
N PRO A 30 26.66 1.30 20.89
CA PRO A 30 25.25 1.04 20.63
C PRO A 30 24.34 1.79 21.62
N LEU A 31 23.10 2.14 21.18
CA LEU A 31 22.13 2.84 22.04
C LEU A 31 21.37 1.92 23.00
N ASP A 32 21.15 0.68 22.61
CA ASP A 32 20.38 -0.29 23.39
C ASP A 32 21.24 -0.96 24.45
N ASN A 33 20.78 -1.04 25.70
CA ASN A 33 21.54 -1.59 26.83
C ASN A 33 21.94 -3.07 26.64
N ASN A 34 21.13 -3.87 25.93
CA ASN A 34 21.48 -5.26 25.65
C ASN A 34 22.56 -5.32 24.56
N ALA A 35 22.41 -4.47 23.54
CA ALA A 35 23.43 -4.34 22.50
C ALA A 35 24.76 -3.81 23.02
N ILE A 36 24.78 -2.93 24.05
CA ILE A 36 25.99 -2.49 24.74
C ILE A 36 26.70 -3.68 25.40
N LYS A 37 25.96 -4.49 26.18
CA LYS A 37 26.53 -5.68 26.87
C LYS A 37 27.09 -6.69 25.86
N GLU A 38 26.39 -6.92 24.75
CA GLU A 38 26.91 -7.78 23.68
C GLU A 38 28.18 -7.19 23.07
N PHE A 39 28.20 -5.88 22.80
CA PHE A 39 29.31 -5.16 22.20
C PHE A 39 30.57 -5.19 23.08
N GLU A 40 30.44 -5.06 24.40
CA GLU A 40 31.53 -5.11 25.34
C GLU A 40 32.28 -6.45 25.30
N ASN A 41 31.56 -7.55 25.02
CA ASN A 41 32.12 -8.90 24.96
C ASN A 41 32.75 -9.28 23.60
N LEU A 42 32.65 -8.40 22.59
CA LEU A 42 33.23 -8.63 21.27
C LEU A 42 34.76 -8.38 21.28
N ASP A 43 35.48 -9.06 20.39
CA ASP A 43 36.88 -8.72 20.11
C ASP A 43 36.97 -7.38 19.34
N GLU A 44 38.16 -6.80 19.24
CA GLU A 44 38.40 -5.50 18.61
C GLU A 44 37.96 -5.47 17.13
N LYS A 45 38.13 -6.56 16.39
CA LYS A 45 37.76 -6.68 14.99
C LYS A 45 36.23 -6.72 14.83
N GLU A 46 35.56 -7.44 15.71
CA GLU A 46 34.12 -7.53 15.74
C GLU A 46 33.47 -6.21 16.19
N LYS A 47 34.09 -5.51 17.18
CA LYS A 47 33.68 -4.16 17.59
C LYS A 47 33.74 -3.18 16.43
N LEU A 48 34.84 -3.13 15.70
CA LEU A 48 34.97 -2.27 14.52
C LEU A 48 33.92 -2.61 13.44
N LYS A 49 33.69 -3.88 13.17
CA LYS A 49 32.67 -4.32 12.25
C LYS A 49 31.27 -3.88 12.69
N LYS A 50 30.96 -3.96 13.99
CA LYS A 50 29.70 -3.50 14.56
C LYS A 50 29.54 -1.99 14.43
N ILE A 51 30.57 -1.21 14.75
CA ILE A 51 30.62 0.25 14.63
C ILE A 51 30.31 0.65 13.18
N PHE A 52 31.02 0.10 12.20
CA PHE A 52 30.77 0.40 10.79
C PHE A 52 29.37 0.00 10.34
N SER A 53 28.81 -1.08 10.90
CA SER A 53 27.43 -1.47 10.61
C SER A 53 26.40 -0.48 11.17
N MET A 54 26.67 0.16 12.32
CA MET A 54 25.81 1.19 12.91
C MET A 54 25.81 2.49 12.09
N TRP A 55 26.97 2.86 11.52
CA TRP A 55 27.09 4.07 10.70
C TRP A 55 26.52 3.93 9.30
N ARG A 56 26.19 2.72 8.90
CA ARG A 56 25.64 2.44 7.59
C ARG A 56 24.23 3.05 7.47
N ASN A 57 23.95 3.74 6.37
CA ASN A 57 22.63 4.21 6.05
C ASN A 57 21.89 3.18 5.16
N PRO A 58 20.99 2.35 5.71
CA PRO A 58 20.30 1.32 4.94
C PRO A 58 19.47 1.86 3.78
N ALA A 59 19.02 3.12 3.86
CA ALA A 59 18.23 3.72 2.79
C ALA A 59 18.97 3.84 1.45
N VAL A 60 20.31 3.96 1.51
CA VAL A 60 21.16 4.14 0.31
C VAL A 60 22.13 2.98 0.08
N SER A 61 22.51 2.23 1.13
CA SER A 61 23.56 1.20 1.03
C SER A 61 23.03 -0.23 1.08
N ASP A 62 21.82 -0.48 1.61
CA ASP A 62 21.27 -1.82 1.71
C ASP A 62 20.31 -2.09 0.55
N VAL A 63 20.33 -3.33 0.08
CA VAL A 63 19.49 -3.77 -1.00
C VAL A 63 18.44 -4.78 -0.52
N TYR A 64 17.26 -4.73 -1.09
CA TYR A 64 16.18 -5.65 -0.82
C TYR A 64 15.42 -5.97 -2.11
N GLU A 65 14.71 -7.07 -2.16
CA GLU A 65 13.77 -7.34 -3.24
C GLU A 65 12.51 -6.49 -3.04
N PRO A 66 12.17 -5.56 -3.97
CA PRO A 66 11.10 -4.58 -3.76
C PRO A 66 9.70 -5.20 -3.73
N GLY A 67 9.57 -6.44 -4.20
CA GLY A 67 8.29 -7.13 -4.25
C GLY A 67 7.23 -6.32 -4.97
N SER A 68 6.00 -6.39 -4.51
CA SER A 68 4.85 -5.81 -5.23
C SER A 68 4.86 -4.28 -5.36
N VAL A 69 5.74 -3.53 -4.69
CA VAL A 69 5.94 -2.11 -5.00
C VAL A 69 6.49 -1.94 -6.41
N PHE A 70 7.31 -2.88 -6.89
CA PHE A 70 7.86 -2.88 -8.25
C PHE A 70 6.80 -3.05 -9.35
N LYS A 71 5.60 -3.53 -9.01
CA LYS A 71 4.47 -3.62 -9.93
C LYS A 71 4.06 -2.26 -10.53
N LEU A 72 4.38 -1.16 -9.84
CA LEU A 72 4.20 0.19 -10.39
C LEU A 72 5.04 0.39 -11.66
N ILE A 73 6.24 -0.17 -11.69
CA ILE A 73 7.15 -0.10 -12.84
C ILE A 73 6.61 -0.96 -14.00
N THR A 74 6.21 -2.19 -13.70
CA THR A 74 5.66 -3.12 -14.72
C THR A 74 4.37 -2.58 -15.32
N ALA A 75 3.42 -2.11 -14.48
CA ALA A 75 2.14 -1.57 -14.94
C ALA A 75 2.34 -0.31 -15.80
N SER A 76 3.15 0.64 -15.33
CA SER A 76 3.41 1.88 -16.08
C SER A 76 4.10 1.60 -17.43
N SER A 77 5.04 0.66 -17.46
CA SER A 77 5.73 0.27 -18.69
C SER A 77 4.78 -0.40 -19.71
N SER A 78 3.87 -1.26 -19.24
CA SER A 78 2.87 -1.92 -20.10
C SER A 78 1.88 -0.92 -20.70
N LEU A 79 1.41 0.04 -19.88
CA LEU A 79 0.53 1.12 -20.34
C LEU A 79 1.23 2.07 -21.32
N GLU A 80 2.49 2.42 -21.06
CA GLU A 80 3.28 3.31 -21.94
C GLU A 80 3.50 2.70 -23.32
N GLU A 81 3.85 1.42 -23.38
CA GLU A 81 4.04 0.69 -24.62
C GLU A 81 2.72 0.24 -25.29
N LYS A 82 1.59 0.51 -24.62
CA LYS A 82 0.24 0.12 -25.08
C LYS A 82 0.12 -1.38 -25.37
N THR A 83 0.93 -2.20 -24.69
CA THR A 83 0.80 -3.67 -24.76
C THR A 83 -0.39 -4.15 -23.96
N ASP A 84 -0.79 -3.37 -22.96
CA ASP A 84 -2.06 -3.48 -22.26
C ASP A 84 -2.73 -2.11 -22.14
N THR A 85 -4.04 -2.12 -21.87
CA THR A 85 -4.86 -0.93 -21.61
C THR A 85 -5.63 -1.12 -20.31
N LEU A 86 -6.35 -0.10 -19.84
CA LEU A 86 -7.19 -0.22 -18.65
C LEU A 86 -8.33 -1.25 -18.84
N ASP A 87 -8.72 -1.52 -20.10
CA ASP A 87 -9.73 -2.53 -20.48
C ASP A 87 -9.16 -3.93 -20.62
N SER A 88 -7.83 -4.09 -20.56
CA SER A 88 -7.19 -5.40 -20.62
C SER A 88 -7.62 -6.26 -19.42
N THR A 89 -7.80 -7.55 -19.69
CA THR A 89 -8.20 -8.51 -18.65
C THR A 89 -7.18 -9.64 -18.55
N PHE A 90 -6.96 -10.10 -17.33
CA PHE A 90 -6.03 -11.16 -16.97
C PHE A 90 -6.76 -12.29 -16.28
N PHE A 91 -6.16 -13.47 -16.25
CA PHE A 91 -6.75 -14.61 -15.56
C PHE A 91 -5.81 -15.17 -14.50
N CYS A 92 -6.29 -15.27 -13.28
CA CYS A 92 -5.58 -15.82 -12.14
C CYS A 92 -6.26 -17.12 -11.64
N ASN A 93 -5.65 -18.27 -11.93
CA ASN A 93 -6.03 -19.55 -11.34
C ASN A 93 -5.20 -19.93 -10.09
N GLY A 94 -4.50 -18.94 -9.52
CA GLY A 94 -3.64 -19.13 -8.35
C GLY A 94 -2.18 -19.43 -8.68
N PHE A 95 -1.85 -19.90 -9.89
CA PHE A 95 -0.51 -20.39 -10.24
C PHE A 95 -0.10 -20.00 -11.67
N ILE A 96 1.22 -19.93 -11.89
CA ILE A 96 1.87 -20.00 -13.19
C ILE A 96 2.71 -21.29 -13.19
N ARG A 97 2.39 -22.24 -14.08
CA ARG A 97 3.01 -23.57 -14.15
C ARG A 97 3.61 -23.89 -15.51
N ASP A 98 3.52 -23.00 -16.46
CA ASP A 98 3.98 -23.14 -17.83
C ASP A 98 5.45 -22.73 -18.04
N ILE A 99 6.15 -22.43 -16.94
CA ILE A 99 7.60 -22.17 -16.94
C ILE A 99 8.31 -23.46 -16.51
N PRO A 100 9.17 -24.05 -17.36
CA PRO A 100 9.87 -25.29 -17.04
C PRO A 100 10.63 -25.22 -15.71
N GLY A 101 10.39 -26.19 -14.82
CA GLY A 101 11.08 -26.32 -13.55
C GLY A 101 10.66 -25.32 -12.45
N VAL A 102 9.69 -24.44 -12.73
CA VAL A 102 9.26 -23.39 -11.79
C VAL A 102 7.73 -23.36 -11.67
N THR A 103 7.24 -23.29 -10.43
CA THR A 103 5.85 -22.96 -10.16
C THR A 103 5.79 -21.66 -9.37
N LEU A 104 5.23 -20.62 -9.98
CA LEU A 104 4.98 -19.34 -9.31
C LEU A 104 3.54 -19.31 -8.83
N ARG A 105 3.30 -18.77 -7.63
CA ARG A 105 1.97 -18.72 -7.06
C ARG A 105 1.52 -17.27 -6.74
N CYS A 106 0.23 -17.04 -6.84
CA CYS A 106 -0.41 -15.87 -6.28
C CYS A 106 -0.38 -15.96 -4.76
N PHE A 107 -0.33 -14.84 -4.06
CA PHE A 107 -0.45 -14.87 -2.59
C PHE A 107 -1.82 -15.43 -2.17
N ASN A 108 -2.86 -15.20 -2.96
CA ASN A 108 -4.22 -15.72 -2.76
C ASN A 108 -4.49 -17.01 -3.57
N TRP A 109 -3.52 -17.91 -3.62
CA TRP A 109 -3.59 -19.12 -4.45
C TRP A 109 -4.68 -20.12 -4.02
N GLN A 110 -5.09 -20.07 -2.75
CA GLN A 110 -6.17 -20.91 -2.20
C GLN A 110 -7.56 -20.42 -2.64
N ASN A 111 -7.69 -19.13 -2.89
CA ASN A 111 -8.91 -18.50 -3.37
C ASN A 111 -8.54 -17.55 -4.54
N PRO A 112 -8.30 -18.10 -5.75
CA PRO A 112 -7.78 -17.36 -6.89
C PRO A 112 -8.72 -16.24 -7.33
N HIS A 113 -8.15 -15.14 -7.84
CA HIS A 113 -8.93 -13.97 -8.25
C HIS A 113 -9.83 -14.20 -9.47
N GLY A 114 -9.54 -15.22 -10.31
CA GLY A 114 -10.28 -15.48 -11.53
C GLY A 114 -9.93 -14.47 -12.64
N LYS A 115 -10.95 -13.97 -13.34
CA LYS A 115 -10.79 -12.93 -14.35
C LYS A 115 -10.73 -11.57 -13.66
N GLU A 116 -9.68 -10.82 -13.91
CA GLU A 116 -9.41 -9.50 -13.36
C GLU A 116 -9.20 -8.48 -14.49
N THR A 117 -9.71 -7.26 -14.34
CA THR A 117 -9.33 -6.10 -15.14
C THR A 117 -7.91 -5.63 -14.77
N PHE A 118 -7.34 -4.70 -15.52
CA PHE A 118 -6.05 -4.09 -15.22
C PHE A 118 -6.04 -3.45 -13.81
N THR A 119 -7.11 -2.74 -13.48
CA THR A 119 -7.29 -2.09 -12.18
C THR A 119 -7.32 -3.12 -11.05
N GLU A 120 -8.20 -4.13 -11.16
CA GLU A 120 -8.33 -5.19 -10.15
C GLU A 120 -7.02 -5.97 -9.96
N ALA A 121 -6.27 -6.22 -11.03
CA ALA A 121 -4.98 -6.91 -10.96
C ALA A 121 -3.93 -6.11 -10.14
N LEU A 122 -3.94 -4.78 -10.23
CA LEU A 122 -3.08 -3.90 -9.42
C LEU A 122 -3.58 -3.81 -7.96
N ASP A 123 -4.90 -3.67 -7.76
CA ASP A 123 -5.55 -3.60 -6.46
C ASP A 123 -5.34 -4.86 -5.63
N ASN A 124 -5.58 -6.00 -6.25
CA ASN A 124 -5.37 -7.32 -5.66
C ASN A 124 -3.88 -7.72 -5.62
N SER A 125 -3.02 -6.92 -6.22
CA SER A 125 -1.59 -7.26 -6.33
C SER A 125 -1.33 -8.68 -6.88
N CYS A 126 -2.07 -9.06 -7.93
CA CYS A 126 -2.12 -10.41 -8.49
C CYS A 126 -0.84 -10.77 -9.24
N ASN A 127 0.01 -11.68 -8.73
CA ASN A 127 1.23 -12.09 -9.40
C ASN A 127 1.01 -12.71 -10.80
N PRO A 128 0.05 -13.64 -11.00
CA PRO A 128 -0.23 -14.18 -12.33
C PRO A 128 -0.61 -13.12 -13.38
N ALA A 129 -1.35 -12.09 -13.01
CA ALA A 129 -1.69 -10.99 -13.92
C ALA A 129 -0.43 -10.22 -14.35
N PHE A 130 0.48 -9.93 -13.41
CA PHE A 130 1.73 -9.23 -13.71
C PHE A 130 2.71 -10.05 -14.55
N VAL A 131 2.70 -11.38 -14.42
CA VAL A 131 3.43 -12.27 -15.32
C VAL A 131 2.85 -12.21 -16.74
N GLN A 132 1.53 -12.12 -16.90
CA GLN A 132 0.90 -11.93 -18.21
C GLN A 132 1.25 -10.57 -18.79
N MET A 133 1.16 -9.48 -18.01
CA MET A 133 1.57 -8.12 -18.45
C MET A 133 3.01 -8.09 -18.97
N VAL A 134 3.97 -8.67 -18.23
CA VAL A 134 5.37 -8.64 -18.68
C VAL A 134 5.60 -9.50 -19.91
N ARG A 135 4.83 -10.56 -20.12
CA ARG A 135 4.88 -11.36 -21.36
C ARG A 135 4.35 -10.57 -22.55
N HIS A 136 3.27 -9.79 -22.37
CA HIS A 136 2.76 -8.87 -23.42
C HIS A 136 3.78 -7.77 -23.73
N LEU A 137 4.43 -7.21 -22.72
CA LEU A 137 5.45 -6.17 -22.86
C LEU A 137 6.71 -6.70 -23.58
N GLY A 138 7.12 -7.92 -23.27
CA GLY A 138 8.32 -8.55 -23.80
C GLY A 138 9.60 -8.15 -23.03
N LYS A 139 10.56 -9.07 -23.07
CA LYS A 139 11.80 -9.01 -22.29
C LYS A 139 12.64 -7.76 -22.58
N GLU A 140 12.81 -7.43 -23.86
CA GLU A 140 13.64 -6.31 -24.34
C GLU A 140 13.11 -4.96 -23.84
N LYS A 141 11.80 -4.75 -23.99
CA LYS A 141 11.15 -3.53 -23.52
C LYS A 141 11.20 -3.43 -22.01
N PHE A 142 10.86 -4.52 -21.30
CA PHE A 142 10.88 -4.54 -19.85
C PHE A 142 12.27 -4.24 -19.29
N TYR A 143 13.33 -4.84 -19.83
CA TYR A 143 14.71 -4.54 -19.43
C TYR A 143 15.10 -3.08 -19.68
N ARG A 144 14.65 -2.50 -20.80
CA ARG A 144 14.85 -1.08 -21.11
C ARG A 144 14.20 -0.19 -20.04
N TYR A 145 12.97 -0.52 -19.59
CA TYR A 145 12.30 0.23 -18.54
C TYR A 145 12.99 0.07 -17.19
N ILE A 146 13.44 -1.12 -16.82
CA ILE A 146 14.21 -1.33 -15.58
C ILE A 146 15.41 -0.39 -15.53
N ASN A 147 16.20 -0.35 -16.61
CA ASN A 147 17.34 0.56 -16.69
C ASN A 147 16.91 2.04 -16.76
N GLY A 148 15.85 2.36 -17.50
CA GLY A 148 15.30 3.71 -17.63
C GLY A 148 14.87 4.29 -16.28
N PHE A 149 14.25 3.50 -15.42
CA PHE A 149 13.88 3.87 -14.06
C PHE A 149 15.08 3.93 -13.09
N GLY A 150 16.31 3.74 -13.58
CA GLY A 150 17.55 3.93 -12.85
C GLY A 150 18.02 2.74 -12.02
N PHE A 151 17.33 1.60 -12.08
CA PHE A 151 17.76 0.40 -11.34
C PHE A 151 19.10 -0.13 -11.91
N GLY A 152 19.94 -0.68 -11.04
CA GLY A 152 21.28 -1.14 -11.38
C GLY A 152 22.35 -0.04 -11.42
N ASN A 153 21.97 1.23 -11.23
CA ASN A 153 22.86 2.39 -11.19
C ASN A 153 22.69 3.18 -9.90
N LYS A 154 23.70 3.94 -9.52
CA LYS A 154 23.56 4.91 -8.42
C LYS A 154 22.57 6.00 -8.77
N THR A 155 21.78 6.43 -7.80
CA THR A 155 20.84 7.54 -7.96
C THR A 155 21.54 8.89 -8.10
N GLY A 156 22.77 9.00 -7.58
CA GLY A 156 23.53 10.25 -7.54
C GLY A 156 23.33 11.04 -6.25
N ILE A 157 22.60 10.47 -5.28
CA ILE A 157 22.47 11.11 -3.96
C ILE A 157 23.85 11.37 -3.35
N ASN A 158 24.07 12.60 -2.87
CA ASN A 158 25.34 12.99 -2.28
C ASN A 158 25.50 12.43 -0.85
N LEU A 159 25.52 11.09 -0.75
CA LEU A 159 25.74 10.35 0.50
C LEU A 159 26.78 9.22 0.27
N PRO A 160 27.63 8.95 1.27
CA PRO A 160 28.61 7.87 1.17
C PRO A 160 27.93 6.48 1.18
N GLY A 161 28.57 5.51 0.55
CA GLY A 161 28.17 4.11 0.60
C GLY A 161 26.96 3.74 -0.25
N GLU A 162 26.57 4.57 -1.23
CA GLU A 162 25.46 4.26 -2.14
C GLU A 162 25.74 2.99 -2.95
N SER A 163 24.77 2.06 -2.95
CA SER A 163 24.79 0.82 -3.70
C SER A 163 24.09 0.95 -5.05
N ASN A 164 24.60 0.26 -6.06
CA ASN A 164 23.94 0.17 -7.38
C ASN A 164 22.70 -0.73 -7.39
N GLY A 165 22.47 -1.52 -6.33
CA GLY A 165 21.51 -2.62 -6.40
C GLY A 165 22.05 -3.80 -7.23
N LYS A 166 21.16 -4.75 -7.55
CA LYS A 166 21.48 -5.90 -8.41
C LYS A 166 20.33 -6.14 -9.37
N ILE A 167 20.62 -6.02 -10.66
CA ILE A 167 19.72 -6.41 -11.75
C ILE A 167 20.50 -7.34 -12.71
N PRO A 168 19.84 -8.08 -13.61
CA PRO A 168 20.54 -8.80 -14.68
C PRO A 168 21.46 -7.85 -15.45
N LYS A 169 22.66 -8.31 -15.80
CA LYS A 169 23.66 -7.47 -16.48
C LYS A 169 23.35 -7.33 -17.98
N SER A 170 22.63 -8.29 -18.52
CA SER A 170 22.30 -8.35 -19.95
C SER A 170 20.95 -9.05 -20.18
N LEU A 171 20.40 -8.89 -21.38
CA LEU A 171 19.20 -9.61 -21.81
C LEU A 171 19.37 -11.14 -21.81
N SER A 172 20.60 -11.65 -22.01
CA SER A 172 20.88 -13.08 -21.98
C SER A 172 20.71 -13.69 -20.58
N ASP A 173 20.84 -12.90 -19.54
CA ASP A 173 20.69 -13.33 -18.14
C ASP A 173 19.22 -13.44 -17.74
N ILE A 174 18.29 -13.03 -18.61
CA ILE A 174 16.85 -13.05 -18.33
C ILE A 174 16.22 -14.21 -19.10
N GLY A 175 15.99 -15.32 -18.41
CA GLY A 175 15.16 -16.42 -18.87
C GLY A 175 13.66 -16.18 -18.59
N ALA A 176 12.84 -17.18 -18.88
CA ALA A 176 11.38 -17.08 -18.66
C ALA A 176 11.02 -16.96 -17.18
N ALA A 177 11.77 -17.60 -16.30
CA ALA A 177 11.55 -17.56 -14.84
C ALA A 177 11.93 -16.18 -14.27
N GLU A 178 13.11 -15.66 -14.64
CA GLU A 178 13.58 -14.35 -14.24
C GLU A 178 12.63 -13.26 -14.73
N LEU A 179 12.22 -13.29 -15.98
CA LEU A 179 11.26 -12.33 -16.54
C LEU A 179 9.95 -12.32 -15.71
N ALA A 180 9.42 -13.50 -15.43
CA ALA A 180 8.19 -13.66 -14.66
C ALA A 180 8.34 -13.14 -13.23
N THR A 181 9.40 -13.52 -12.51
CA THR A 181 9.59 -13.10 -11.12
C THR A 181 9.90 -11.61 -11.00
N MET A 182 10.69 -11.06 -11.92
CA MET A 182 11.00 -9.64 -11.95
C MET A 182 9.75 -8.76 -12.14
N SER A 183 8.71 -9.26 -12.84
CA SER A 183 7.47 -8.50 -13.07
C SER A 183 6.77 -8.04 -11.79
N TYR A 184 6.99 -8.75 -10.69
CA TYR A 184 6.46 -8.41 -9.36
C TYR A 184 7.55 -8.19 -8.32
N GLY A 185 8.79 -7.89 -8.76
CA GLY A 185 9.88 -7.40 -7.93
C GLY A 185 10.67 -8.47 -7.17
N HIS A 186 10.71 -9.70 -7.66
CA HIS A 186 11.59 -10.76 -7.16
C HIS A 186 12.73 -11.02 -8.14
N GLY A 187 13.86 -11.51 -7.64
CA GLY A 187 15.06 -11.79 -8.47
C GLY A 187 15.86 -10.53 -8.85
N ILE A 188 15.45 -9.37 -8.37
CA ILE A 188 16.22 -8.10 -8.41
C ILE A 188 16.36 -7.56 -7.00
N SER A 189 17.43 -6.81 -6.76
CA SER A 189 17.63 -6.15 -5.46
C SER A 189 17.92 -4.67 -5.69
N VAL A 190 17.18 -3.82 -4.99
CA VAL A 190 17.23 -2.37 -5.14
C VAL A 190 17.44 -1.71 -3.78
N THR A 191 18.00 -0.51 -3.75
CA THR A 191 18.03 0.28 -2.53
C THR A 191 16.69 0.99 -2.31
N PRO A 192 16.30 1.32 -1.06
CA PRO A 192 15.13 2.15 -0.80
C PRO A 192 15.13 3.47 -1.58
N ILE A 193 16.28 4.13 -1.71
CA ILE A 193 16.37 5.38 -2.47
C ILE A 193 16.12 5.15 -3.97
N GLN A 194 16.63 4.07 -4.60
CA GLN A 194 16.29 3.73 -5.97
C GLN A 194 14.78 3.51 -6.13
N MET A 195 14.17 2.77 -5.21
CA MET A 195 12.75 2.44 -5.31
C MET A 195 11.84 3.67 -5.19
N ILE A 196 12.12 4.58 -4.24
CA ILE A 196 11.28 5.79 -4.10
C ILE A 196 11.43 6.71 -5.31
N MET A 197 12.65 6.91 -5.83
CA MET A 197 12.87 7.76 -7.01
C MET A 197 12.21 7.19 -8.26
N ALA A 198 12.27 5.88 -8.47
CA ALA A 198 11.57 5.21 -9.56
C ALA A 198 10.04 5.31 -9.42
N ALA A 199 9.50 5.12 -8.20
CA ALA A 199 8.07 5.26 -7.94
C ALA A 199 7.60 6.72 -8.06
N ASN A 200 8.45 7.70 -7.69
CA ASN A 200 8.17 9.11 -7.93
C ASN A 200 8.03 9.42 -9.43
N ALA A 201 8.88 8.84 -10.27
CA ALA A 201 8.77 9.00 -11.72
C ALA A 201 7.43 8.47 -12.27
N VAL A 202 6.84 7.44 -11.65
CA VAL A 202 5.52 6.95 -12.06
C VAL A 202 4.41 7.99 -11.85
N VAL A 203 4.54 8.88 -10.87
CA VAL A 203 3.44 9.81 -10.48
C VAL A 203 3.70 11.28 -10.80
N ASN A 204 4.92 11.67 -11.23
CA ASN A 204 5.31 13.06 -11.45
C ASN A 204 5.32 13.50 -12.93
N GLY A 205 4.70 12.73 -13.81
CA GLY A 205 4.72 12.99 -15.26
C GLY A 205 5.80 12.19 -15.99
N GLY A 206 6.42 11.21 -15.34
CA GLY A 206 7.39 10.29 -15.94
C GLY A 206 8.85 10.67 -15.76
N TYR A 207 9.16 11.68 -14.97
CA TYR A 207 10.51 12.22 -14.82
C TYR A 207 11.30 11.52 -13.71
N LEU A 208 12.39 10.83 -14.07
CA LEU A 208 13.36 10.35 -13.09
C LEU A 208 14.25 11.51 -12.65
N LEU A 209 14.14 11.88 -11.39
CA LEU A 209 14.90 12.96 -10.79
C LEU A 209 16.09 12.41 -10.00
N GLU A 210 17.16 13.21 -9.90
CA GLU A 210 18.26 12.93 -8.98
C GLU A 210 17.86 13.34 -7.56
N PRO A 211 18.02 12.45 -6.56
CA PRO A 211 17.69 12.81 -5.18
C PRO A 211 18.69 13.81 -4.61
N GLN A 212 18.18 14.86 -3.96
CA GLN A 212 18.96 15.93 -3.37
C GLN A 212 18.69 16.03 -1.86
N ILE A 213 19.74 16.07 -1.04
CA ILE A 213 19.63 16.27 0.42
C ILE A 213 19.83 17.73 0.83
N ASN A 214 20.48 18.51 0.01
CA ASN A 214 20.71 19.94 0.22
C ASN A 214 19.70 20.73 -0.60
N VAL A 215 18.68 21.27 0.07
CA VAL A 215 17.59 22.03 -0.56
C VAL A 215 18.04 23.45 -0.91
N LYS A 216 18.96 24.02 -0.11
CA LYS A 216 19.44 25.39 -0.28
C LYS A 216 20.92 25.49 0.01
N ASN A 217 21.64 26.19 -0.85
CA ASN A 217 23.01 26.61 -0.60
C ASN A 217 23.04 28.05 -0.13
N VAL A 218 23.79 28.31 0.94
CA VAL A 218 23.97 29.64 1.49
C VAL A 218 25.38 30.08 1.12
N GLU A 219 25.48 31.03 0.24
CA GLU A 219 26.76 31.61 -0.22
C GLU A 219 26.86 33.08 0.20
N LYS A 220 28.07 33.56 0.37
CA LYS A 220 28.33 34.99 0.51
C LYS A 220 28.78 35.53 -0.85
N ASP A 221 28.16 36.61 -1.29
CA ASP A 221 28.62 37.34 -2.50
C ASP A 221 29.88 38.15 -2.24
N SER A 222 30.39 38.82 -3.27
CA SER A 222 31.57 39.68 -3.20
C SER A 222 31.46 40.79 -2.18
N ASP A 223 30.22 41.21 -1.84
CA ASP A 223 29.92 42.28 -0.86
C ASP A 223 29.65 41.72 0.53
N ASN A 224 29.94 40.41 0.77
CA ASN A 224 29.72 39.70 2.03
C ASN A 224 28.23 39.56 2.43
N LYS A 225 27.30 39.78 1.48
CA LYS A 225 25.88 39.58 1.69
C LYS A 225 25.50 38.10 1.50
N ILE A 226 24.59 37.64 2.35
CA ILE A 226 24.07 36.27 2.26
C ILE A 226 23.19 36.13 1.01
N LYS A 227 23.58 35.21 0.11
CA LYS A 227 22.79 34.82 -1.03
C LYS A 227 22.32 33.38 -0.81
N ILE A 228 21.01 33.20 -0.80
CA ILE A 228 20.39 31.86 -0.71
C ILE A 228 20.09 31.43 -2.15
N LYS A 229 20.67 30.28 -2.55
CA LYS A 229 20.40 29.66 -3.84
C LYS A 229 19.64 28.37 -3.58
N GLU A 230 18.42 28.28 -4.07
CA GLU A 230 17.66 27.05 -4.09
C GLU A 230 18.23 26.13 -5.17
N ASN A 231 18.26 24.82 -4.91
CA ASN A 231 18.69 23.86 -5.90
C ASN A 231 17.58 23.68 -6.95
N GLU A 232 17.97 23.61 -8.21
CA GLU A 232 17.07 23.22 -9.28
C GLU A 232 16.94 21.70 -9.35
N ALA A 233 15.77 21.24 -9.80
CA ALA A 233 15.56 19.81 -10.03
C ALA A 233 16.50 19.28 -11.12
N ILE A 234 17.22 18.20 -10.83
CA ILE A 234 18.07 17.54 -11.81
C ILE A 234 17.27 16.40 -12.44
N VAL A 235 16.81 16.60 -13.67
CA VAL A 235 16.10 15.59 -14.46
C VAL A 235 17.09 14.70 -15.17
N LYS A 236 17.10 13.42 -14.83
CA LYS A 236 17.94 12.42 -15.51
C LYS A 236 17.32 11.95 -16.81
N ASN A 237 16.02 11.67 -16.81
CA ASN A 237 15.29 11.16 -17.97
C ASN A 237 13.78 11.31 -17.77
N GLN A 238 13.03 11.34 -18.89
CA GLN A 238 11.59 11.10 -18.89
C GLN A 238 11.35 9.69 -19.42
N ILE A 239 10.77 8.82 -18.60
CA ILE A 239 10.68 7.38 -18.85
C ILE A 239 9.32 6.98 -19.42
N ILE A 240 8.27 7.62 -18.89
CA ILE A 240 6.90 7.44 -19.34
C ILE A 240 6.27 8.81 -19.62
N SER A 241 5.22 8.81 -20.42
CA SER A 241 4.47 10.01 -20.73
C SER A 241 3.68 10.52 -19.51
N LYS A 242 3.31 11.80 -19.54
CA LYS A 242 2.40 12.38 -18.57
C LYS A 242 1.05 11.65 -18.56
N GLU A 243 0.57 11.22 -19.72
CA GLU A 243 -0.69 10.47 -19.84
C GLU A 243 -0.63 9.16 -19.07
N THR A 244 0.44 8.39 -19.19
CA THR A 244 0.65 7.15 -18.46
C THR A 244 0.76 7.43 -16.94
N SER A 245 1.50 8.46 -16.56
CA SER A 245 1.63 8.89 -15.18
C SER A 245 0.26 9.27 -14.58
N ASP A 246 -0.58 10.00 -15.31
CA ASP A 246 -1.93 10.38 -14.87
C ASP A 246 -2.82 9.13 -14.65
N LYS A 247 -2.77 8.15 -15.56
CA LYS A 247 -3.46 6.86 -15.39
C LYS A 247 -2.97 6.12 -14.16
N MET A 248 -1.66 6.06 -13.96
CA MET A 248 -1.08 5.38 -12.79
C MET A 248 -1.49 6.03 -11.47
N ARG A 249 -1.62 7.36 -11.41
CA ARG A 249 -2.14 8.03 -10.20
C ARG A 249 -3.56 7.59 -9.85
N VAL A 250 -4.44 7.51 -10.86
CA VAL A 250 -5.81 7.02 -10.66
C VAL A 250 -5.82 5.58 -10.16
N LEU A 251 -5.02 4.70 -10.77
CA LEU A 251 -4.91 3.30 -10.35
C LEU A 251 -4.36 3.16 -8.92
N MET A 252 -3.35 3.96 -8.57
CA MET A 252 -2.76 3.93 -7.23
C MET A 252 -3.72 4.46 -6.15
N GLU A 253 -4.56 5.44 -6.49
CA GLU A 253 -5.63 5.90 -5.60
C GLU A 253 -6.68 4.82 -5.41
N HIS A 254 -7.10 4.14 -6.50
CA HIS A 254 -8.04 3.03 -6.45
C HIS A 254 -7.52 1.91 -5.52
N GLY A 255 -6.23 1.59 -5.58
CA GLY A 255 -5.59 0.64 -4.65
C GLY A 255 -5.71 1.02 -3.17
N VAL A 256 -5.85 2.32 -2.86
CA VAL A 256 -6.07 2.83 -1.50
C VAL A 256 -7.55 2.89 -1.14
N THR A 257 -8.45 3.15 -2.10
CA THR A 257 -9.88 3.23 -1.83
C THR A 257 -10.56 1.86 -1.83
N ASP A 258 -10.20 1.00 -2.76
CA ASP A 258 -10.90 -0.27 -3.03
C ASP A 258 -9.98 -1.50 -2.94
N GLY A 259 -8.64 -1.28 -2.97
CA GLY A 259 -7.64 -2.35 -2.99
C GLY A 259 -7.05 -2.68 -1.63
N ILE A 260 -5.99 -3.51 -1.66
CA ILE A 260 -5.32 -4.03 -0.45
C ILE A 260 -4.55 -2.98 0.37
N VAL A 261 -4.41 -1.74 -0.14
CA VAL A 261 -3.68 -0.65 0.53
C VAL A 261 -4.62 0.27 1.35
N ASN A 262 -5.87 -0.13 1.53
CA ASN A 262 -6.94 0.68 2.15
C ASN A 262 -6.64 1.20 3.56
N LYS A 263 -5.71 0.60 4.30
CA LYS A 263 -5.29 1.07 5.63
C LYS A 263 -4.59 2.44 5.63
N VAL A 264 -4.15 2.94 4.46
CA VAL A 264 -3.61 4.31 4.34
C VAL A 264 -4.67 5.33 3.92
N TYR A 265 -5.90 4.90 3.69
CA TYR A 265 -6.99 5.80 3.34
C TYR A 265 -7.12 6.94 4.35
N SER A 266 -7.23 8.18 3.86
CA SER A 266 -7.37 9.38 4.66
C SER A 266 -8.53 10.23 4.15
N ASN A 267 -9.29 10.79 5.10
CA ASN A 267 -10.31 11.80 4.82
C ASN A 267 -9.71 13.19 4.59
N ASN A 268 -8.46 13.41 5.04
CA ASN A 268 -7.83 14.71 5.06
C ASN A 268 -7.06 15.01 3.76
N VAL A 269 -6.48 14.00 3.15
CA VAL A 269 -5.70 14.11 1.92
C VAL A 269 -5.88 12.88 1.04
N ARG A 270 -5.93 13.06 -0.28
CA ARG A 270 -6.02 11.94 -1.23
C ARG A 270 -4.65 11.28 -1.36
N ILE A 271 -4.61 9.98 -1.15
CA ILE A 271 -3.37 9.19 -1.17
C ILE A 271 -3.48 8.13 -2.26
N GLY A 272 -2.43 8.00 -3.06
CA GLY A 272 -2.22 6.83 -3.91
C GLY A 272 -1.07 5.99 -3.38
N GLY A 273 -1.15 4.67 -3.50
CA GLY A 273 -0.10 3.84 -2.93
C GLY A 273 -0.01 2.42 -3.45
N LYS A 274 1.11 1.76 -3.09
CA LYS A 274 1.33 0.33 -3.35
C LYS A 274 2.14 -0.29 -2.24
N SER A 275 1.66 -1.41 -1.70
CA SER A 275 2.37 -2.21 -0.70
C SER A 275 3.15 -3.37 -1.33
N GLY A 276 4.20 -3.79 -0.65
CA GLY A 276 5.00 -4.95 -0.97
C GLY A 276 5.25 -5.83 0.26
N THR A 277 5.31 -7.12 0.02
CA THR A 277 5.75 -8.12 0.99
C THR A 277 6.58 -9.15 0.24
N THR A 278 7.81 -9.34 0.67
CA THR A 278 8.77 -10.25 0.02
C THR A 278 9.33 -11.21 1.04
N ILE A 279 9.42 -12.47 0.70
CA ILE A 279 10.12 -13.48 1.49
C ILE A 279 11.62 -13.27 1.28
N LYS A 280 12.38 -13.24 2.36
CA LYS A 280 13.82 -12.97 2.30
C LYS A 280 14.61 -14.21 1.90
N ALA A 281 15.54 -14.06 0.97
CA ALA A 281 16.51 -15.11 0.68
C ALA A 281 17.65 -15.07 1.70
N VAL A 282 17.86 -16.17 2.41
CA VAL A 282 18.95 -16.38 3.35
C VAL A 282 19.82 -17.52 2.85
N ASN A 283 21.11 -17.28 2.63
CA ASN A 283 22.03 -18.27 2.08
C ASN A 283 21.54 -18.91 0.75
N GLY A 284 20.91 -18.09 -0.11
CA GLY A 284 20.42 -18.52 -1.42
C GLY A 284 19.11 -19.32 -1.40
N LYS A 285 18.43 -19.42 -0.27
CA LYS A 285 17.10 -20.05 -0.14
C LYS A 285 16.11 -19.09 0.51
N TYR A 286 14.88 -19.09 0.04
CA TYR A 286 13.80 -18.29 0.64
C TYR A 286 13.41 -18.88 2.00
N ASP A 287 13.36 -18.03 3.03
CA ASP A 287 12.92 -18.38 4.39
C ASP A 287 11.56 -17.72 4.66
N ASP A 288 10.49 -18.52 4.64
CA ASP A 288 9.11 -18.05 4.81
C ASP A 288 8.86 -17.33 6.15
N LYS A 289 9.77 -17.48 7.13
CA LYS A 289 9.69 -16.81 8.42
C LYS A 289 10.30 -15.41 8.40
N LYS A 290 11.03 -15.07 7.35
CA LYS A 290 11.74 -13.80 7.21
C LYS A 290 11.17 -13.02 6.03
N THR A 291 10.56 -11.89 6.31
CA THR A 291 9.94 -11.05 5.29
C THR A 291 10.50 -9.64 5.30
N VAL A 292 10.43 -8.99 4.16
CA VAL A 292 10.58 -7.54 4.03
C VAL A 292 9.20 -6.97 3.70
N ALA A 293 8.75 -6.04 4.52
CA ALA A 293 7.49 -5.33 4.34
C ALA A 293 7.79 -3.93 3.81
N SER A 294 7.16 -3.50 2.73
CA SER A 294 7.35 -2.18 2.16
C SER A 294 6.04 -1.53 1.75
N LEU A 295 6.02 -0.20 1.72
CA LEU A 295 4.90 0.59 1.27
C LEU A 295 5.41 1.91 0.69
N TYR A 296 4.98 2.19 -0.54
CA TYR A 296 5.11 3.50 -1.17
C TYR A 296 3.75 4.19 -1.23
N ILE A 297 3.72 5.47 -0.86
CA ILE A 297 2.56 6.36 -1.03
C ILE A 297 2.99 7.69 -1.62
N ALA A 298 2.08 8.33 -2.36
CA ALA A 298 2.22 9.71 -2.85
C ALA A 298 0.95 10.51 -2.55
N PHE A 299 1.11 11.79 -2.21
CA PHE A 299 0.00 12.67 -1.83
C PHE A 299 0.31 14.16 -2.05
N PRO A 300 -0.71 15.03 -2.27
CA PRO A 300 -2.05 14.66 -2.73
C PRO A 300 -1.97 13.97 -4.09
N ILE A 301 -2.66 12.83 -4.29
CA ILE A 301 -2.41 12.01 -5.50
C ILE A 301 -2.90 12.66 -6.80
N GLU A 302 -3.85 13.57 -6.74
CA GLU A 302 -4.33 14.37 -7.88
C GLU A 302 -3.26 15.31 -8.43
N ASN A 303 -2.36 15.80 -7.56
CA ASN A 303 -1.20 16.63 -7.92
C ASN A 303 -0.06 16.34 -6.92
N PRO A 304 0.68 15.25 -7.10
CA PRO A 304 1.62 14.76 -6.11
C PRO A 304 2.69 15.78 -5.75
N LYS A 305 2.83 16.04 -4.46
CA LYS A 305 3.87 16.91 -3.90
C LYS A 305 4.88 16.13 -3.08
N TYR A 306 4.39 15.20 -2.27
CA TYR A 306 5.22 14.39 -1.39
C TYR A 306 4.98 12.91 -1.60
N SER A 307 6.01 12.14 -1.37
CA SER A 307 5.93 10.69 -1.30
C SER A 307 6.63 10.16 -0.06
N ILE A 308 6.21 8.98 0.37
CA ILE A 308 6.81 8.26 1.50
C ILE A 308 7.07 6.83 1.08
N LEU A 309 8.28 6.35 1.29
CA LEU A 309 8.61 4.93 1.23
C LEU A 309 9.02 4.46 2.62
N ILE A 310 8.38 3.40 3.08
CA ILE A 310 8.72 2.71 4.32
C ILE A 310 9.15 1.29 3.98
N VAL A 311 10.28 0.86 4.54
CA VAL A 311 10.78 -0.51 4.40
C VAL A 311 11.11 -1.06 5.78
N PHE A 312 10.45 -2.15 6.17
CA PHE A 312 10.76 -2.93 7.37
C PHE A 312 11.44 -4.23 6.97
N ASP A 313 12.66 -4.41 7.39
CA ASP A 313 13.39 -5.67 7.25
C ASP A 313 13.14 -6.54 8.49
N GLU A 314 12.63 -7.75 8.28
CA GLU A 314 12.29 -8.73 9.32
C GLU A 314 11.40 -8.14 10.45
N PRO A 315 10.18 -7.62 10.14
CA PRO A 315 9.28 -7.12 11.18
C PRO A 315 8.90 -8.24 12.15
N LYS A 316 8.83 -7.93 13.45
CA LYS A 316 8.53 -8.93 14.50
C LYS A 316 7.16 -9.60 14.32
N ALA A 317 6.17 -8.87 13.79
CA ALA A 317 4.91 -9.44 13.35
C ALA A 317 5.11 -9.96 11.93
N ASN A 318 4.91 -11.25 11.70
CA ASN A 318 4.95 -11.83 10.36
C ASN A 318 3.71 -11.39 9.56
N SER A 319 3.67 -10.12 9.20
CA SER A 319 2.54 -9.44 8.58
C SER A 319 3.00 -8.63 7.36
N GLY A 320 2.14 -8.57 6.35
CA GLY A 320 2.43 -7.91 5.07
C GLY A 320 2.62 -6.39 5.16
N GLY A 321 3.16 -5.81 4.09
CA GLY A 321 3.52 -4.40 3.99
C GLY A 321 2.39 -3.44 4.40
N THR A 322 1.15 -3.71 4.01
CA THR A 322 0.00 -2.89 4.41
C THR A 322 -0.21 -2.89 5.92
N SER A 323 -0.09 -4.05 6.59
CA SER A 323 -0.35 -4.13 8.03
C SER A 323 0.73 -3.43 8.87
N VAL A 324 2.00 -3.52 8.44
CA VAL A 324 3.14 -3.01 9.20
C VAL A 324 3.42 -1.54 8.87
N CYS A 325 3.38 -1.17 7.58
CA CYS A 325 3.81 0.15 7.13
C CYS A 325 2.67 1.18 7.12
N ALA A 326 1.43 0.76 6.86
CA ALA A 326 0.32 1.68 6.62
C ALA A 326 -0.01 2.61 7.79
N PRO A 327 -0.02 2.17 9.06
CA PRO A 327 -0.32 3.08 10.17
C PRO A 327 0.66 4.25 10.27
N LEU A 328 1.95 3.98 10.07
CA LEU A 328 2.98 5.02 10.08
C LEU A 328 2.89 5.91 8.85
N ALA A 329 2.72 5.32 7.65
CA ALA A 329 2.63 6.07 6.40
C ALA A 329 1.43 7.02 6.40
N LYS A 330 0.26 6.55 6.85
CA LYS A 330 -0.95 7.37 6.97
C LYS A 330 -0.73 8.55 7.92
N LYS A 331 -0.22 8.27 9.12
CA LYS A 331 0.05 9.32 10.12
C LYS A 331 0.98 10.39 9.57
N LEU A 332 2.11 10.00 8.96
CA LEU A 332 3.06 10.94 8.36
C LEU A 332 2.42 11.74 7.22
N ALA A 333 1.64 11.11 6.34
CA ALA A 333 0.98 11.79 5.24
C ALA A 333 -0.04 12.84 5.75
N GLU A 334 -0.84 12.52 6.76
CA GLU A 334 -1.82 13.43 7.35
C GLU A 334 -1.13 14.61 8.05
N GLU A 335 -0.09 14.38 8.85
CA GLU A 335 0.67 15.42 9.53
C GLU A 335 1.40 16.35 8.54
N ILE A 336 2.04 15.79 7.50
CA ILE A 336 2.69 16.59 6.45
C ILE A 336 1.64 17.40 5.66
N ALA A 337 0.51 16.78 5.31
CA ALA A 337 -0.55 17.46 4.57
C ALA A 337 -1.15 18.61 5.38
N GLU A 338 -1.35 18.44 6.68
CA GLU A 338 -1.81 19.51 7.59
C GLU A 338 -0.76 20.62 7.68
N TYR A 339 0.49 20.30 7.97
CA TYR A 339 1.59 21.27 8.08
C TYR A 339 1.80 22.08 6.79
N LYS A 340 1.67 21.43 5.64
CA LYS A 340 1.83 22.05 4.32
C LYS A 340 0.53 22.64 3.75
N GLN A 341 -0.58 22.60 4.51
CA GLN A 341 -1.90 23.07 4.08
C GLN A 341 -2.41 22.42 2.79
N LEU A 342 -2.08 21.12 2.60
CA LEU A 342 -2.50 20.30 1.47
C LEU A 342 -3.78 19.51 1.77
N THR A 343 -4.40 19.76 2.92
CA THR A 343 -5.67 19.13 3.30
C THR A 343 -6.78 19.60 2.37
N LYS A 344 -7.74 18.72 2.11
CA LYS A 344 -8.93 19.00 1.29
C LYS A 344 -9.68 20.23 1.82
N LYS A 345 -9.29 21.41 1.42
CA LYS A 345 -10.17 22.57 1.42
C LYS A 345 -10.96 22.51 0.13
N ASN A 346 -12.26 22.24 0.22
CA ASN A 346 -13.33 22.45 -0.76
C ASN A 346 -12.95 23.07 -2.14
N ASP A 347 -11.90 22.59 -2.79
CA ASP A 347 -11.57 22.99 -4.14
C ASP A 347 -12.31 22.06 -5.12
N ASN A 348 -13.34 22.61 -5.75
CA ASN A 348 -14.25 21.97 -6.70
C ASN A 348 -13.60 21.42 -7.99
N ASN A 349 -12.27 21.24 -8.05
CA ASN A 349 -11.53 20.78 -9.23
C ASN A 349 -10.88 19.40 -9.09
N GLY A 350 -11.08 18.68 -7.98
CA GLY A 350 -10.72 17.26 -7.87
C GLY A 350 -11.86 16.38 -8.35
N ILE A 351 -11.57 15.17 -8.85
CA ILE A 351 -12.60 14.15 -9.05
C ILE A 351 -13.28 13.93 -7.71
N VAL A 352 -14.45 14.52 -7.54
CA VAL A 352 -15.28 14.35 -6.35
C VAL A 352 -15.84 12.94 -6.44
N ARG A 353 -15.17 11.99 -5.76
CA ARG A 353 -15.73 10.64 -5.64
C ARG A 353 -16.99 10.71 -4.80
N LYS A 354 -18.02 10.09 -5.34
CA LYS A 354 -19.29 9.95 -4.66
C LYS A 354 -19.53 8.46 -4.40
N THR A 355 -20.02 8.18 -3.23
CA THR A 355 -20.44 6.85 -2.81
C THR A 355 -21.89 6.85 -2.45
N LYS A 356 -22.51 5.69 -2.47
CA LYS A 356 -23.92 5.54 -2.09
C LYS A 356 -24.02 5.31 -0.59
N VAL A 357 -24.96 5.98 0.03
CA VAL A 357 -25.27 5.80 1.44
C VAL A 357 -25.93 4.44 1.64
N PRO A 358 -25.34 3.52 2.43
CA PRO A 358 -26.02 2.26 2.75
C PRO A 358 -27.21 2.51 3.69
N ASP A 359 -28.22 1.68 3.60
CA ASP A 359 -29.27 1.68 4.62
C ASP A 359 -28.78 0.94 5.86
N VAL A 360 -28.49 1.69 6.92
CA VAL A 360 -28.01 1.15 8.19
C VAL A 360 -29.06 1.10 9.30
N ARG A 361 -30.31 1.46 8.99
CA ARG A 361 -31.44 1.40 9.94
C ARG A 361 -31.77 -0.04 10.30
N GLY A 362 -32.03 -0.30 11.57
CA GLY A 362 -32.27 -1.63 12.10
C GLY A 362 -31.02 -2.50 12.25
N LEU A 363 -29.83 -1.94 12.01
CA LEU A 363 -28.56 -2.63 12.24
C LEU A 363 -27.97 -2.23 13.59
N THR A 364 -27.16 -3.10 14.18
CA THR A 364 -26.35 -2.70 15.34
C THR A 364 -25.35 -1.62 14.96
N LEU A 365 -24.96 -0.78 15.89
CA LEU A 365 -24.01 0.30 15.65
C LEU A 365 -22.65 -0.25 15.15
N GLU A 366 -22.22 -1.38 15.66
CA GLU A 366 -20.98 -2.06 15.21
C GLU A 366 -21.04 -2.37 13.72
N TYR A 367 -22.09 -3.04 13.25
CA TYR A 367 -22.23 -3.41 11.86
C TYR A 367 -22.56 -2.21 10.95
N ALA A 368 -23.38 -1.28 11.41
CA ALA A 368 -23.71 -0.04 10.72
C ALA A 368 -22.46 0.80 10.41
N THR A 369 -21.57 0.96 11.39
CA THR A 369 -20.34 1.74 11.23
C THR A 369 -19.33 1.05 10.33
N GLU A 370 -19.30 -0.28 10.30
CA GLU A 370 -18.50 -1.05 9.36
C GLU A 370 -18.97 -0.83 7.91
N LEU A 371 -20.29 -0.89 7.67
CA LEU A 371 -20.86 -0.62 6.35
C LEU A 371 -20.61 0.81 5.87
N LEU A 372 -20.79 1.81 6.74
CA LEU A 372 -20.50 3.21 6.40
C LEU A 372 -19.02 3.42 6.06
N LYS A 373 -18.10 2.85 6.87
CA LYS A 373 -16.66 2.88 6.61
C LYS A 373 -16.30 2.15 5.30
N GLY A 374 -16.96 1.03 5.00
CA GLY A 374 -16.82 0.31 3.73
C GLY A 374 -17.22 1.15 2.53
N GLN A 375 -18.11 2.12 2.70
CA GLN A 375 -18.50 3.12 1.71
C GLN A 375 -17.77 4.46 1.88
N TYR A 376 -16.64 4.48 2.60
CA TYR A 376 -15.84 5.70 2.84
C TYR A 376 -16.64 6.87 3.43
N LEU A 377 -17.67 6.57 4.22
CA LEU A 377 -18.47 7.56 4.92
C LEU A 377 -18.10 7.60 6.40
N ASN A 378 -18.04 8.80 6.95
CA ASN A 378 -17.93 9.01 8.39
C ASN A 378 -19.31 8.90 9.05
N TYR A 379 -19.31 8.71 10.36
CA TYR A 379 -20.54 8.75 11.13
C TYR A 379 -20.39 9.61 12.40
N SER A 380 -21.51 10.10 12.90
CA SER A 380 -21.61 10.72 14.23
C SER A 380 -22.86 10.20 14.92
N ILE A 381 -22.82 10.15 16.25
CA ILE A 381 -23.94 9.77 17.12
C ILE A 381 -24.20 10.88 18.12
N ASP A 382 -25.47 11.07 18.53
CA ASP A 382 -25.87 12.16 19.42
C ASP A 382 -25.82 11.82 20.90
N SER A 383 -25.61 10.54 21.23
CA SER A 383 -25.63 10.03 22.61
C SER A 383 -24.55 8.98 22.84
N SER A 384 -24.26 8.70 24.09
CA SER A 384 -23.46 7.51 24.43
C SER A 384 -24.17 6.26 23.94
N ALA A 385 -23.47 5.39 23.23
CA ALA A 385 -24.01 4.18 22.65
C ALA A 385 -23.04 3.01 22.82
N SER A 386 -23.58 1.81 22.93
CA SER A 386 -22.81 0.57 22.90
C SER A 386 -22.65 0.07 21.46
N PRO A 387 -21.67 -0.80 21.17
CA PRO A 387 -21.57 -1.46 19.87
C PRO A 387 -22.86 -2.20 19.45
N LYS A 388 -23.68 -2.62 20.42
CA LYS A 388 -24.93 -3.36 20.22
C LYS A 388 -26.18 -2.47 20.13
N SER A 389 -26.07 -1.16 20.37
CA SER A 389 -27.16 -0.21 20.18
C SER A 389 -27.68 -0.30 18.73
N ILE A 390 -28.99 -0.23 18.53
CA ILE A 390 -29.59 -0.37 17.19
C ILE A 390 -29.81 1.00 16.57
N VAL A 391 -29.36 1.17 15.32
CA VAL A 391 -29.58 2.39 14.55
C VAL A 391 -31.07 2.50 14.17
N THR A 392 -31.75 3.50 14.71
CA THR A 392 -33.18 3.75 14.43
C THR A 392 -33.39 4.73 13.29
N ARG A 393 -32.44 5.68 13.10
CA ARG A 393 -32.48 6.68 12.01
C ARG A 393 -31.08 6.98 11.51
N GLN A 394 -31.01 7.38 10.26
CA GLN A 394 -29.83 7.98 9.63
C GLN A 394 -30.21 9.29 8.94
N SER A 395 -29.29 10.28 8.93
CA SER A 395 -29.57 11.64 8.41
C SER A 395 -29.74 11.69 6.90
N GLU A 396 -29.17 10.72 6.19
CA GLU A 396 -29.14 10.66 4.74
C GLU A 396 -29.96 9.47 4.24
N ASP A 397 -30.72 9.70 3.15
CA ASP A 397 -31.49 8.61 2.56
C ASP A 397 -30.58 7.51 2.00
N PRO A 398 -30.98 6.23 2.12
CA PRO A 398 -30.28 5.14 1.46
C PRO A 398 -30.18 5.37 -0.05
N GLU A 399 -29.10 4.90 -0.67
CA GLU A 399 -28.78 5.06 -2.10
C GLU A 399 -28.52 6.52 -2.55
N LYS A 400 -28.66 7.52 -1.66
CA LYS A 400 -28.24 8.88 -1.94
C LYS A 400 -26.74 8.92 -2.21
N SER A 401 -26.35 9.65 -3.24
CA SER A 401 -24.93 9.83 -3.58
C SER A 401 -24.34 10.96 -2.76
N LEU A 402 -23.42 10.64 -1.86
CA LEU A 402 -22.64 11.60 -1.07
C LEU A 402 -21.18 11.60 -1.51
N VAL A 403 -20.51 12.70 -1.25
CA VAL A 403 -19.04 12.78 -1.36
C VAL A 403 -18.40 11.86 -0.32
N GLU A 404 -17.41 11.06 -0.72
CA GLU A 404 -16.61 10.26 0.22
C GLU A 404 -16.05 11.16 1.34
N GLY A 405 -16.04 10.65 2.57
CA GLY A 405 -15.70 11.43 3.75
C GLY A 405 -16.85 12.27 4.33
N SER A 406 -18.03 12.30 3.67
CA SER A 406 -19.23 12.91 4.28
C SER A 406 -19.65 12.17 5.54
N THR A 407 -20.20 12.92 6.51
CA THR A 407 -20.64 12.35 7.78
C THR A 407 -22.14 12.05 7.74
N VAL A 408 -22.50 10.80 8.03
CA VAL A 408 -23.89 10.37 8.23
C VAL A 408 -24.17 10.39 9.74
N LYS A 409 -25.17 11.15 10.15
CA LYS A 409 -25.57 11.22 11.55
C LYS A 409 -26.52 10.06 11.86
N LEU A 410 -26.22 9.32 12.92
CA LEU A 410 -27.00 8.16 13.35
C LEU A 410 -27.71 8.46 14.67
N THR A 411 -28.98 8.08 14.74
CA THR A 411 -29.74 8.00 15.99
C THR A 411 -29.83 6.53 16.40
N VAL A 412 -29.50 6.20 17.62
CA VAL A 412 -29.47 4.82 18.13
C VAL A 412 -30.43 4.64 19.31
N SER A 413 -30.81 3.40 19.57
CA SER A 413 -31.64 3.01 20.73
C SER A 413 -31.10 1.71 21.33
N ASP A 414 -31.11 1.65 22.65
CA ASP A 414 -30.86 0.43 23.43
C ASP A 414 -32.15 -0.20 23.97
N ASP A 415 -33.33 0.36 23.60
CA ASP A 415 -34.64 -0.14 24.01
C ASP A 415 -34.83 -1.60 23.60
N GLU A 416 -35.37 -2.42 24.51
CA GLU A 416 -35.57 -3.86 24.26
C GLU A 416 -36.57 -4.11 23.12
N ASP A 417 -37.55 -3.23 22.93
CA ASP A 417 -38.55 -3.31 21.87
C ASP A 417 -38.01 -2.91 20.48
N THR A 418 -36.79 -2.37 20.40
CA THR A 418 -36.20 -1.98 19.13
C THR A 418 -35.85 -3.21 18.29
N LYS A 419 -36.43 -3.27 17.08
CA LYS A 419 -36.31 -4.42 16.18
C LYS A 419 -35.01 -4.38 15.36
N LEU A 420 -34.47 -5.56 15.08
CA LEU A 420 -33.34 -5.78 14.20
C LEU A 420 -33.80 -6.04 12.77
N ARG A 421 -33.14 -5.48 11.80
CA ARG A 421 -33.39 -5.76 10.38
C ARG A 421 -32.60 -6.99 9.93
N VAL A 422 -33.23 -7.90 9.20
CA VAL A 422 -32.60 -9.08 8.60
C VAL A 422 -31.71 -8.65 7.44
N VAL A 423 -30.41 -8.92 7.53
CA VAL A 423 -29.43 -8.57 6.50
C VAL A 423 -29.39 -9.59 5.37
N ASP A 424 -28.88 -9.17 4.21
CA ASP A 424 -28.65 -10.05 3.06
C ASP A 424 -27.36 -10.85 3.22
N PHE A 425 -27.47 -12.17 3.33
CA PHE A 425 -26.35 -13.10 3.43
C PHE A 425 -25.95 -13.73 2.09
N SER A 426 -26.65 -13.43 0.99
CA SER A 426 -26.54 -14.16 -0.29
C SER A 426 -25.14 -14.11 -0.93
N LYS A 427 -24.35 -13.08 -0.61
CA LYS A 427 -22.99 -12.91 -1.14
C LYS A 427 -21.89 -13.25 -0.13
N MET A 428 -22.25 -13.83 1.01
CA MET A 428 -21.31 -14.10 2.10
C MET A 428 -20.88 -15.57 2.10
N SER A 429 -19.63 -15.80 2.42
CA SER A 429 -19.18 -17.13 2.82
C SER A 429 -19.80 -17.54 4.16
N TYR A 430 -19.77 -18.84 4.49
CA TYR A 430 -20.24 -19.33 5.79
C TYR A 430 -19.67 -18.52 6.97
N GLN A 431 -18.35 -18.33 7.01
CA GLN A 431 -17.71 -17.59 8.12
C GLN A 431 -18.15 -16.14 8.17
N GLN A 432 -18.24 -15.45 7.02
CA GLN A 432 -18.72 -14.07 6.96
C GLN A 432 -20.17 -13.94 7.45
N ALA A 433 -21.05 -14.87 7.07
CA ALA A 433 -22.43 -14.87 7.52
C ALA A 433 -22.52 -15.05 9.05
N ILE A 434 -21.72 -15.94 9.63
CA ILE A 434 -21.66 -16.15 11.08
C ILE A 434 -21.12 -14.89 11.79
N ASP A 435 -20.07 -14.28 11.27
CA ASP A 435 -19.49 -13.06 11.85
C ASP A 435 -20.49 -11.89 11.84
N VAL A 436 -21.25 -11.75 10.72
CA VAL A 436 -22.32 -10.74 10.62
C VAL A 436 -23.48 -11.06 11.57
N ALA A 437 -23.92 -12.32 11.67
CA ALA A 437 -24.97 -12.72 12.58
C ALA A 437 -24.60 -12.40 14.06
N ASN A 438 -23.34 -12.63 14.44
CA ASN A 438 -22.82 -12.28 15.76
C ASN A 438 -22.76 -10.77 15.98
N LYS A 439 -22.29 -9.99 15.01
CA LYS A 439 -22.24 -8.52 15.09
C LYS A 439 -23.66 -7.92 15.21
N MET A 440 -24.59 -8.48 14.46
CA MET A 440 -26.01 -8.11 14.52
C MET A 440 -26.70 -8.54 15.82
N GLY A 441 -26.07 -9.43 16.59
CA GLY A 441 -26.66 -9.95 17.82
C GLY A 441 -27.89 -10.82 17.56
N TYR A 442 -27.99 -11.44 16.38
CA TYR A 442 -29.10 -12.37 16.11
C TYR A 442 -29.01 -13.62 17.00
N LYS A 443 -30.16 -14.09 17.44
CA LYS A 443 -30.32 -15.44 17.92
C LYS A 443 -30.47 -16.34 16.70
N TYR A 444 -29.45 -17.16 16.39
CA TYR A 444 -29.46 -17.91 15.14
C TYR A 444 -29.06 -19.38 15.31
N LYS A 445 -29.48 -20.17 14.35
CA LYS A 445 -29.01 -21.55 14.09
C LYS A 445 -28.55 -21.68 12.66
N THR A 446 -27.65 -22.61 12.42
CA THR A 446 -27.21 -22.99 11.08
C THR A 446 -27.76 -24.35 10.68
N SER A 447 -28.06 -24.53 9.41
CA SER A 447 -28.53 -25.77 8.80
C SER A 447 -27.73 -26.05 7.52
N GLY A 448 -27.49 -27.33 7.19
CA GLY A 448 -26.63 -27.74 6.05
C GLY A 448 -25.14 -27.73 6.41
N GLY A 449 -24.28 -27.69 5.40
CA GLY A 449 -22.83 -27.69 5.55
C GLY A 449 -22.21 -26.31 5.81
N LYS A 450 -20.99 -26.10 5.32
CA LYS A 450 -20.24 -24.82 5.43
C LYS A 450 -20.03 -24.18 4.05
N GLY A 451 -20.83 -24.55 3.06
CA GLY A 451 -20.79 -24.00 1.72
C GLY A 451 -21.36 -22.58 1.61
N LYS A 452 -21.95 -22.27 0.47
CA LYS A 452 -22.58 -20.97 0.22
C LYS A 452 -23.92 -20.86 0.94
N PHE A 453 -24.30 -19.62 1.27
CA PHE A 453 -25.63 -19.34 1.80
C PHE A 453 -26.73 -19.71 0.78
N VAL A 454 -27.74 -20.44 1.22
CA VAL A 454 -28.88 -20.87 0.41
C VAL A 454 -30.12 -20.07 0.75
N SER A 455 -30.50 -20.03 2.01
CA SER A 455 -31.74 -19.37 2.44
C SER A 455 -31.76 -19.03 3.92
N SER A 456 -32.72 -18.20 4.30
CA SER A 456 -33.07 -17.90 5.68
C SER A 456 -34.57 -18.12 5.90
N ASN A 457 -34.98 -18.53 7.10
CA ASN A 457 -36.38 -18.61 7.48
C ASN A 457 -37.01 -17.24 7.70
N LYS A 458 -36.24 -16.16 7.64
CA LYS A 458 -36.72 -14.78 7.72
C LYS A 458 -36.43 -14.06 6.41
N GLU A 459 -37.38 -13.21 5.98
CA GLU A 459 -37.24 -12.42 4.74
C GLU A 459 -36.17 -11.35 4.91
N ILE A 460 -35.30 -11.20 3.91
CA ILE A 460 -34.26 -10.18 3.86
C ILE A 460 -34.90 -8.80 3.89
N GLY A 461 -34.42 -7.90 4.74
CA GLY A 461 -34.95 -6.56 4.94
C GLY A 461 -36.13 -6.47 5.91
N SER A 462 -36.75 -7.60 6.33
CA SER A 462 -37.78 -7.61 7.37
C SER A 462 -37.22 -7.27 8.72
N TYR A 463 -38.09 -6.84 9.64
CA TYR A 463 -37.73 -6.49 11.01
C TYR A 463 -38.19 -7.56 11.99
N ILE A 464 -37.29 -8.05 12.81
CA ILE A 464 -37.52 -9.10 13.81
C ILE A 464 -37.22 -8.59 15.23
N SER A 465 -37.83 -9.21 16.23
CA SER A 465 -37.49 -8.97 17.62
C SER A 465 -36.12 -9.60 17.96
N LYS A 466 -35.41 -9.07 18.95
CA LYS A 466 -34.10 -9.59 19.39
C LYS A 466 -34.16 -11.07 19.82
N ASP A 467 -35.32 -11.53 20.30
CA ASP A 467 -35.52 -12.90 20.77
C ASP A 467 -35.90 -13.89 19.64
N GLU A 468 -36.25 -13.39 18.46
CA GLU A 468 -36.59 -14.26 17.34
C GLU A 468 -35.37 -14.97 16.77
N GLU A 469 -35.51 -16.29 16.54
CA GLU A 469 -34.47 -17.12 15.99
C GLU A 469 -34.45 -17.07 14.45
N ILE A 470 -33.27 -16.78 13.89
CA ILE A 470 -33.00 -16.89 12.47
C ILE A 470 -32.32 -18.24 12.18
N VAL A 471 -32.82 -18.96 11.19
CA VAL A 471 -32.18 -20.16 10.68
C VAL A 471 -31.46 -19.83 9.36
N LEU A 472 -30.14 -19.96 9.33
CA LEU A 472 -29.32 -19.74 8.14
C LEU A 472 -28.96 -21.07 7.52
N THR A 473 -29.39 -21.32 6.28
CA THR A 473 -29.16 -22.59 5.57
C THR A 473 -28.02 -22.41 4.56
N PHE A 474 -27.08 -23.35 4.56
CA PHE A 474 -25.90 -23.34 3.70
C PHE A 474 -25.83 -24.64 2.88
N GLU A 475 -25.14 -24.58 1.73
CA GLU A 475 -24.77 -25.77 0.93
C GLU A 475 -23.87 -26.70 1.75
N ASP A 476 -23.91 -28.00 1.44
CA ASP A 476 -23.05 -29.03 2.07
C ASP A 476 -21.57 -28.88 1.71
#